data_d365da0359e990c4466367a292bc3a87
#
_entry.id   d365da0359e990c4466367a292bc3a87
#
_cell.length_a   1.000
_cell.length_b   1.000
_cell.length_c   1.000
_cell.angle_alpha   90.00
_cell.angle_beta   90.00
_cell.angle_gamma   90.00
#
_symmetry.space_group_name_H-M   'P 1'
#
loop_
_entity.id
_entity.type
_entity.pdbx_description
1 polymer ?
#
loop_
_entity_poly.entity_id
_entity_poly.type
_entity_poly.pdbx_seq_one_letter_code
_entity_poly.pdbx_strand_id
1 'polypeptide(L)'
;MKKIFSIIRIFIITLVVFLTGCVHDDEYSAPDSNGNQCQNESYFTDPNNQFVKWSITDLKNKSQNQPFTENAYIEGYVSSTDESGNIYKYLYIQDSPSNPTQGLVVSADAVSMYAKYPQGYK
;
A
#
# COMPACT_ATOMS: atom_id res chain seq x y z
N MET A 1 23.88 -5.46 -57.36
CA MET A 1 23.32 -6.52 -56.52
C MET A 1 24.01 -6.63 -55.16
N LYS A 2 25.34 -6.74 -55.05
CA LYS A 2 26.05 -6.90 -53.74
C LYS A 2 25.79 -5.76 -52.72
N LYS A 3 25.65 -4.50 -53.14
CA LYS A 3 25.36 -3.37 -52.24
C LYS A 3 23.96 -3.42 -51.63
N ILE A 4 22.96 -3.89 -52.38
CA ILE A 4 21.58 -4.01 -51.91
C ILE A 4 21.49 -5.10 -50.84
N PHE A 5 22.16 -6.25 -51.01
CA PHE A 5 22.22 -7.31 -50.02
C PHE A 5 22.92 -6.86 -48.72
N SER A 6 23.92 -5.98 -48.82
CA SER A 6 24.58 -5.43 -47.62
C SER A 6 23.66 -4.50 -46.84
N ILE A 7 22.89 -3.65 -47.51
CA ILE A 7 21.92 -2.75 -46.86
C ILE A 7 20.80 -3.54 -46.18
N ILE A 8 20.27 -4.57 -46.84
CA ILE A 8 19.22 -5.42 -46.29
C ILE A 8 19.73 -6.16 -45.03
N ARG A 9 20.98 -6.66 -45.05
CA ARG A 9 21.58 -7.28 -43.85
C ARG A 9 21.70 -6.32 -42.68
N ILE A 10 22.14 -5.10 -42.90
CA ILE A 10 22.26 -4.07 -41.88
C ILE A 10 20.88 -3.75 -41.30
N PHE A 11 19.86 -3.62 -42.14
CA PHE A 11 18.49 -3.32 -41.72
C PHE A 11 17.88 -4.45 -40.87
N ILE A 12 18.12 -5.70 -41.24
CA ILE A 12 17.66 -6.87 -40.46
C ILE A 12 18.35 -6.93 -39.07
N ILE A 13 19.66 -6.65 -39.03
CA ILE A 13 20.41 -6.65 -37.75
C ILE A 13 19.91 -5.52 -36.84
N THR A 14 19.64 -4.35 -37.38
CA THR A 14 19.10 -3.20 -36.62
C THR A 14 17.69 -3.52 -36.11
N LEU A 15 16.84 -4.16 -36.90
CA LEU A 15 15.48 -4.54 -36.49
C LEU A 15 15.49 -5.55 -35.36
N VAL A 16 16.41 -6.51 -35.37
CA VAL A 16 16.51 -7.54 -34.29
C VAL A 16 16.94 -6.91 -32.96
N VAL A 17 17.79 -5.87 -32.97
CA VAL A 17 18.21 -5.18 -31.74
C VAL A 17 17.06 -4.42 -31.07
N PHE A 18 16.08 -3.93 -31.86
CA PHE A 18 14.90 -3.27 -31.29
C PHE A 18 13.86 -4.22 -30.69
N LEU A 19 13.96 -5.53 -30.96
CA LEU A 19 13.03 -6.52 -30.44
C LEU A 19 13.49 -7.17 -29.11
N THR A 20 14.72 -6.87 -28.66
CA THR A 20 15.22 -7.32 -27.35
C THR A 20 14.99 -6.26 -26.27
N GLY A 21 13.84 -5.59 -26.30
CA GLY A 21 13.36 -4.88 -25.13
C GLY A 21 13.02 -5.93 -24.08
N CYS A 22 13.99 -6.32 -23.24
CA CYS A 22 13.67 -7.00 -22.01
C CYS A 22 12.79 -6.07 -21.18
N VAL A 23 11.50 -6.34 -21.17
CA VAL A 23 10.70 -6.00 -20.01
C VAL A 23 11.36 -6.80 -18.89
N HIS A 24 12.11 -6.14 -18.01
CA HIS A 24 12.45 -6.69 -16.74
C HIS A 24 11.09 -6.89 -16.07
N ASP A 25 10.62 -8.11 -16.03
CA ASP A 25 9.63 -8.50 -15.05
C ASP A 25 10.32 -8.21 -13.72
N ASP A 26 9.96 -7.07 -13.12
CA ASP A 26 10.20 -6.87 -11.72
C ASP A 26 9.50 -8.03 -11.06
N GLU A 27 10.25 -9.07 -10.71
CA GLU A 27 9.76 -10.14 -9.86
C GLU A 27 9.41 -9.48 -8.52
N TYR A 28 8.19 -8.95 -8.45
CA TYR A 28 7.59 -8.67 -7.17
C TYR A 28 7.44 -10.03 -6.51
N SER A 29 8.42 -10.37 -5.68
CA SER A 29 8.28 -11.49 -4.78
C SER A 29 6.95 -11.30 -4.06
N ALA A 30 6.08 -12.31 -4.15
CA ALA A 30 4.83 -12.29 -3.42
C ALA A 30 5.15 -11.88 -1.97
N PRO A 31 4.40 -10.94 -1.38
CA PRO A 31 4.65 -10.50 -0.02
C PRO A 31 4.77 -11.74 0.85
N ASP A 32 5.88 -11.86 1.55
CA ASP A 32 6.12 -13.01 2.41
C ASP A 32 5.00 -13.05 3.45
N SER A 33 4.06 -13.95 3.26
CA SER A 33 2.94 -14.13 4.18
C SER A 33 3.36 -14.61 5.57
N ASN A 34 4.65 -14.92 5.74
CA ASN A 34 5.24 -15.32 7.01
C ASN A 34 5.91 -14.17 7.77
N GLY A 35 6.09 -13.00 7.15
CA GLY A 35 6.66 -11.82 7.77
C GLY A 35 5.57 -10.87 8.26
N ASN A 36 5.39 -10.76 9.55
CA ASN A 36 4.42 -9.90 10.24
C ASN A 36 2.97 -10.33 9.99
N GLN A 37 2.54 -11.37 10.67
CA GLN A 37 1.13 -11.59 10.90
C GLN A 37 0.54 -10.27 11.41
N CYS A 38 -0.37 -9.68 10.64
CA CYS A 38 -1.20 -8.61 11.16
C CYS A 38 -1.78 -9.14 12.48
N GLN A 39 -1.41 -8.53 13.58
CA GLN A 39 -1.92 -8.94 14.88
C GLN A 39 -3.44 -8.87 14.79
N ASN A 40 -4.11 -9.92 15.16
CA ASN A 40 -5.57 -9.95 15.17
C ASN A 40 -6.10 -9.02 16.28
N GLU A 41 -7.36 -8.69 16.23
CA GLU A 41 -8.00 -7.80 17.21
C GLU A 41 -7.76 -8.27 18.64
N SER A 42 -7.72 -9.59 18.88
CA SER A 42 -7.49 -10.17 20.20
C SER A 42 -6.13 -9.81 20.79
N TYR A 43 -5.11 -9.57 19.96
CA TYR A 43 -3.80 -9.15 20.45
C TYR A 43 -3.86 -7.75 21.11
N PHE A 44 -4.58 -6.82 20.52
CA PHE A 44 -4.69 -5.45 21.03
C PHE A 44 -5.65 -5.34 22.21
N THR A 45 -6.62 -6.23 22.29
CA THR A 45 -7.63 -6.24 23.37
C THR A 45 -7.24 -7.14 24.55
N ASP A 46 -6.16 -7.91 24.46
CA ASP A 46 -5.64 -8.73 25.55
C ASP A 46 -5.12 -7.84 26.67
N PRO A 47 -5.64 -7.96 27.90
CA PRO A 47 -5.20 -7.15 29.05
C PRO A 47 -3.70 -7.29 29.37
N ASN A 48 -3.07 -8.40 28.98
CA ASN A 48 -1.65 -8.64 29.22
C ASN A 48 -0.75 -7.80 28.30
N ASN A 49 -1.25 -7.35 27.17
CA ASN A 49 -0.47 -6.58 26.19
C ASN A 49 -0.48 -5.07 26.46
N GLN A 50 -1.30 -4.60 27.40
CA GLN A 50 -1.36 -3.21 27.88
C GLN A 50 -1.55 -2.15 26.78
N PHE A 51 -2.30 -2.48 25.74
CA PHE A 51 -2.68 -1.49 24.74
C PHE A 51 -3.89 -0.67 25.19
N VAL A 52 -3.85 0.63 24.92
CA VAL A 52 -4.96 1.54 25.18
C VAL A 52 -5.65 1.87 23.87
N LYS A 53 -6.97 1.71 23.83
CA LYS A 53 -7.76 2.13 22.68
C LYS A 53 -7.92 3.65 22.67
N TRP A 54 -7.51 4.27 21.57
CA TRP A 54 -7.72 5.70 21.33
C TRP A 54 -8.74 5.93 20.21
N SER A 55 -9.47 7.01 20.31
CA SER A 55 -10.19 7.54 19.18
C SER A 55 -9.25 8.24 18.18
N ILE A 56 -9.70 8.47 16.95
CA ILE A 56 -8.95 9.29 15.98
C ILE A 56 -8.72 10.70 16.53
N THR A 57 -9.66 11.24 17.29
CA THR A 57 -9.51 12.54 17.96
C THR A 57 -8.41 12.52 19.01
N ASP A 58 -8.35 11.47 19.85
CA ASP A 58 -7.31 11.33 20.86
C ASP A 58 -5.93 11.24 20.23
N LEU A 59 -5.80 10.43 19.18
CA LEU A 59 -4.56 10.31 18.42
C LEU A 59 -4.10 11.69 17.89
N LYS A 60 -4.99 12.45 17.25
CA LYS A 60 -4.67 13.78 16.73
C LYS A 60 -4.26 14.76 17.83
N ASN A 61 -4.93 14.73 18.96
CA ASN A 61 -4.59 15.61 20.08
C ASN A 61 -3.26 15.25 20.73
N LYS A 62 -2.96 13.96 20.87
CA LYS A 62 -1.71 13.47 21.47
C LYS A 62 -0.50 13.60 20.52
N SER A 63 -0.71 13.48 19.22
CA SER A 63 0.35 13.55 18.21
C SER A 63 0.77 14.97 17.83
N GLN A 64 0.26 16.01 18.46
CA GLN A 64 0.58 17.41 18.16
C GLN A 64 2.09 17.67 18.34
N ASN A 65 2.84 17.54 17.23
CA ASN A 65 4.27 17.87 17.11
C ASN A 65 5.26 16.97 17.88
N GLN A 66 4.84 15.86 18.45
CA GLN A 66 5.72 14.91 19.12
C GLN A 66 5.38 13.46 18.76
N PRO A 67 6.38 12.62 18.51
CA PRO A 67 6.16 11.19 18.44
C PRO A 67 5.64 10.69 19.80
N PHE A 68 4.59 9.89 19.80
CA PHE A 68 4.15 9.23 21.03
C PHE A 68 4.77 7.84 21.16
N THR A 69 5.03 7.41 22.39
CA THR A 69 5.66 6.14 22.73
C THR A 69 4.73 5.19 23.48
N GLU A 70 3.49 5.61 23.73
CA GLU A 70 2.49 4.79 24.43
C GLU A 70 2.02 3.63 23.54
N ASN A 71 1.80 2.46 24.13
CA ASN A 71 1.16 1.34 23.43
C ASN A 71 -0.32 1.63 23.25
N ALA A 72 -0.69 2.04 22.06
CA ALA A 72 -2.07 2.38 21.74
C ALA A 72 -2.47 1.79 20.38
N TYR A 73 -3.78 1.60 20.22
CA TYR A 73 -4.37 1.26 18.92
C TYR A 73 -5.58 2.13 18.65
N ILE A 74 -5.89 2.28 17.38
CA ILE A 74 -7.12 2.93 16.90
C ILE A 74 -7.89 1.96 16.03
N GLU A 75 -9.18 2.18 15.93
CA GLU A 75 -10.04 1.53 14.94
C GLU A 75 -10.65 2.59 14.03
N GLY A 76 -10.83 2.22 12.77
CA GLY A 76 -11.44 3.09 11.79
C GLY A 76 -12.01 2.32 10.62
N TYR A 77 -12.87 2.98 9.86
CA TYR A 77 -13.47 2.43 8.65
C TYR A 77 -12.74 2.96 7.43
N VAL A 78 -12.33 2.08 6.54
CA VAL A 78 -11.66 2.46 5.30
C VAL A 78 -12.61 3.28 4.42
N SER A 79 -12.20 4.50 4.08
CA SER A 79 -12.99 5.42 3.26
C SER A 79 -12.44 5.63 1.84
N SER A 80 -11.32 5.01 1.51
CA SER A 80 -10.66 5.14 0.22
C SER A 80 -10.43 3.79 -0.47
N THR A 81 -10.18 3.85 -1.78
CA THR A 81 -9.70 2.71 -2.55
C THR A 81 -8.56 3.16 -3.45
N ASP A 82 -7.52 2.34 -3.57
CA ASP A 82 -6.39 2.53 -4.48
C ASP A 82 -6.52 1.67 -5.75
N GLU A 83 -7.68 1.05 -5.98
CA GLU A 83 -7.96 0.16 -7.10
C GLU A 83 -7.75 0.84 -8.47
N SER A 84 -8.10 2.11 -8.59
CA SER A 84 -7.90 2.89 -9.81
C SER A 84 -6.51 3.49 -9.96
N GLY A 85 -5.59 3.25 -9.01
CA GLY A 85 -4.24 3.76 -9.03
C GLY A 85 -4.10 5.26 -8.73
N ASN A 86 -5.17 5.92 -8.29
CA ASN A 86 -5.19 7.36 -7.96
C ASN A 86 -4.68 7.67 -6.54
N ILE A 87 -4.53 6.66 -5.70
CA ILE A 87 -3.97 6.75 -4.36
C ILE A 87 -2.79 5.80 -4.28
N TYR A 88 -1.66 6.29 -3.79
CA TYR A 88 -0.43 5.52 -3.73
C TYR A 88 0.17 5.55 -2.33
N LYS A 89 0.29 4.39 -1.70
CA LYS A 89 0.86 4.21 -0.35
C LYS A 89 0.14 4.96 0.77
N TYR A 90 -1.13 5.27 0.58
CA TYR A 90 -1.96 5.90 1.61
C TYR A 90 -3.28 5.14 1.75
N LEU A 91 -3.73 5.02 2.99
CA LEU A 91 -5.05 4.52 3.35
C LEU A 91 -5.78 5.62 4.12
N TYR A 92 -6.99 5.93 3.73
CA TYR A 92 -7.83 6.89 4.45
C TYR A 92 -8.83 6.12 5.30
N ILE A 93 -8.88 6.43 6.56
CA ILE A 93 -9.84 5.85 7.50
C ILE A 93 -10.65 6.93 8.18
N GLN A 94 -11.83 6.57 8.62
CA GLN A 94 -12.77 7.46 9.32
C GLN A 94 -13.34 6.79 10.57
N ASP A 95 -13.81 7.58 11.51
CA ASP A 95 -14.29 7.13 12.81
C ASP A 95 -15.65 6.41 12.76
N SER A 96 -16.45 6.65 11.73
CA SER A 96 -17.78 6.05 11.57
C SER A 96 -18.05 5.69 10.11
N PRO A 97 -18.78 4.59 9.83
CA PRO A 97 -19.15 4.22 8.46
C PRO A 97 -20.19 5.17 7.85
N SER A 98 -20.94 5.85 8.70
CA SER A 98 -21.91 6.87 8.28
C SER A 98 -21.78 8.09 9.16
N ASN A 99 -21.90 9.29 8.56
CA ASN A 99 -21.73 10.58 9.24
C ASN A 99 -20.41 10.68 10.03
N PRO A 100 -19.24 10.43 9.40
CA PRO A 100 -17.96 10.52 10.08
C PRO A 100 -17.68 11.95 10.53
N THR A 101 -17.08 12.09 11.71
CA THR A 101 -16.66 13.37 12.26
C THR A 101 -15.17 13.56 12.18
N GLN A 102 -14.41 12.46 12.10
CA GLN A 102 -12.96 12.46 12.04
C GLN A 102 -12.47 11.48 10.99
N GLY A 103 -11.40 11.88 10.30
CA GLY A 103 -10.65 11.03 9.39
C GLY A 103 -9.16 11.08 9.67
N LEU A 104 -8.44 10.07 9.25
CA LEU A 104 -7.00 9.93 9.38
C LEU A 104 -6.43 9.37 8.08
N VAL A 105 -5.25 9.88 7.70
CA VAL A 105 -4.45 9.32 6.62
C VAL A 105 -3.36 8.44 7.23
N VAL A 106 -3.34 7.18 6.83
CA VAL A 106 -2.31 6.21 7.22
C VAL A 106 -1.36 6.05 6.05
N SER A 107 -0.10 6.37 6.24
CA SER A 107 0.96 6.06 5.27
C SER A 107 1.38 4.60 5.45
N ALA A 108 1.34 3.83 4.37
CA ALA A 108 1.74 2.42 4.36
C ALA A 108 2.63 2.15 3.16
N ASP A 109 3.74 1.46 3.37
CA ASP A 109 4.61 1.05 2.26
C ASP A 109 4.05 -0.21 1.59
N ALA A 110 2.86 -0.08 1.03
CA ALA A 110 2.12 -1.13 0.35
C ALA A 110 1.35 -0.56 -0.84
N VAL A 111 1.11 -1.40 -1.82
CA VAL A 111 0.30 -1.11 -3.01
C VAL A 111 -0.86 -2.10 -3.09
N SER A 112 -1.88 -1.76 -3.88
CA SER A 112 -3.07 -2.60 -4.06
C SER A 112 -3.75 -2.95 -2.72
N MET A 113 -3.79 -1.96 -1.83
CA MET A 113 -4.36 -2.14 -0.49
C MET A 113 -5.86 -2.44 -0.52
N TYR A 114 -6.55 -2.07 -1.59
CA TYR A 114 -7.97 -2.35 -1.79
C TYR A 114 -8.32 -3.84 -1.69
N ALA A 115 -7.39 -4.72 -2.08
CA ALA A 115 -7.61 -6.17 -2.03
C ALA A 115 -7.62 -6.70 -0.58
N LYS A 116 -6.88 -6.06 0.32
CA LYS A 116 -6.77 -6.45 1.73
C LYS A 116 -7.64 -5.60 2.65
N TYR A 117 -7.79 -4.34 2.33
CA TYR A 117 -8.53 -3.35 3.09
C TYR A 117 -9.55 -2.65 2.18
N PRO A 118 -10.61 -3.33 1.75
CA PRO A 118 -11.60 -2.74 0.87
C PRO A 118 -12.34 -1.59 1.57
N GLN A 119 -12.85 -0.66 0.76
CA GLN A 119 -13.64 0.45 1.27
C GLN A 119 -14.84 -0.04 2.10
N GLY A 120 -15.06 0.58 3.25
CA GLY A 120 -16.09 0.20 4.21
C GLY A 120 -15.64 -0.86 5.24
N TYR A 121 -14.47 -1.44 5.08
CA TYR A 121 -13.91 -2.38 6.06
C TYR A 121 -13.51 -1.66 7.35
N LYS A 122 -13.59 -2.38 8.49
CA LYS A 122 -13.17 -1.88 9.80
C LYS A 122 -11.85 -2.53 10.20
#